data_95ca138d32d158b8e5ede3f7ee92ed42
#
_entry.id   95ca138d32d158b8e5ede3f7ee92ed42
#
_cell.length_a   1.000
_cell.length_b   1.000
_cell.length_c   1.000
_cell.angle_alpha   90.00
_cell.angle_beta   90.00
_cell.angle_gamma   90.00
#
_symmetry.space_group_name_H-M   'P 1'
#
loop_
_entity.id
_entity.type
_entity.pdbx_description
1 polymer ?
#
loop_
_entity_poly.entity_id
_entity_poly.type
_entity_poly.pdbx_seq_one_letter_code
_entity_poly.pdbx_strand_id
1 'polypeptide(L)'
;MAATNIYLNFQGNAAEAFNLYKSVFNTEFSAPIMRMGDMPAQEGMPQLSDAEKKMVMHVALPILGGTQIMGTDMLESMGHKLIVGNNTTISLELDSKEEADRIYNALAQGGTDCVAPHDEFWGYWGVCLDRFGIRWMFNVLNSRNA
;
A
#
# COMPACT_ATOMS: atom_id res chain seq x y z
N MET A 1 9.13 19.75 -11.10
CA MET A 1 9.75 19.63 -9.77
C MET A 1 10.02 18.18 -9.45
N ALA A 2 11.14 17.93 -8.81
CA ALA A 2 11.45 16.57 -8.35
C ALA A 2 10.50 16.14 -7.24
N ALA A 3 10.17 14.86 -7.18
CA ALA A 3 9.28 14.30 -6.16
C ALA A 3 9.71 12.87 -5.80
N THR A 4 9.32 12.44 -4.62
CA THR A 4 9.50 11.06 -4.15
C THR A 4 8.14 10.45 -3.91
N ASN A 5 7.91 9.28 -4.46
CA ASN A 5 6.70 8.50 -4.24
C ASN A 5 7.09 7.11 -3.73
N ILE A 6 6.16 6.46 -3.05
CA ILE A 6 6.35 5.08 -2.58
C ILE A 6 5.72 4.16 -3.62
N TYR A 7 6.50 3.25 -4.17
CA TYR A 7 6.01 2.31 -5.18
C TYR A 7 5.94 0.90 -4.60
N LEU A 8 4.76 0.30 -4.64
CA LEU A 8 4.47 -1.00 -4.04
C LEU A 8 4.28 -2.05 -5.14
N ASN A 9 4.83 -3.24 -4.90
CA ASN A 9 4.72 -4.34 -5.84
C ASN A 9 3.81 -5.42 -5.27
N PHE A 10 2.98 -5.98 -6.13
CA PHE A 10 2.04 -7.05 -5.82
C PHE A 10 2.15 -8.13 -6.91
N GLN A 11 1.45 -9.21 -6.76
CA GLN A 11 1.43 -10.26 -7.78
C GLN A 11 0.01 -10.82 -7.94
N GLY A 12 -0.87 -9.99 -8.53
CA GLY A 12 -2.24 -10.34 -8.84
C GLY A 12 -3.30 -9.71 -7.93
N ASN A 13 -2.91 -9.08 -6.83
CA ASN A 13 -3.84 -8.49 -5.85
C ASN A 13 -3.66 -6.99 -5.62
N ALA A 14 -2.99 -6.29 -6.54
CA ALA A 14 -2.77 -4.84 -6.39
C ALA A 14 -4.10 -4.06 -6.33
N ALA A 15 -5.06 -4.38 -7.17
CA ALA A 15 -6.34 -3.68 -7.19
C ALA A 15 -7.10 -3.86 -5.87
N GLU A 16 -7.12 -5.07 -5.33
CA GLU A 16 -7.76 -5.36 -4.04
C GLU A 16 -7.08 -4.58 -2.90
N ALA A 17 -5.74 -4.59 -2.88
CA ALA A 17 -4.97 -3.86 -1.88
C ALA A 17 -5.25 -2.36 -1.95
N PHE A 18 -5.19 -1.76 -3.14
CA PHE A 18 -5.41 -0.32 -3.31
C PHE A 18 -6.85 0.10 -3.05
N ASN A 19 -7.83 -0.76 -3.29
CA ASN A 19 -9.21 -0.48 -2.90
C ASN A 19 -9.37 -0.45 -1.36
N LEU A 20 -8.65 -1.32 -0.65
CA LEU A 20 -8.60 -1.25 0.80
C LEU A 20 -7.95 0.07 1.26
N TYR A 21 -6.79 0.41 0.72
CA TYR A 21 -6.07 1.64 1.12
C TYR A 21 -6.89 2.89 0.82
N LYS A 22 -7.57 2.93 -0.32
CA LYS A 22 -8.49 4.01 -0.66
C LYS A 22 -9.56 4.21 0.41
N SER A 23 -10.17 3.13 0.88
CA SER A 23 -11.20 3.20 1.92
C SER A 23 -10.61 3.58 3.27
N VAL A 24 -9.43 3.05 3.62
CA VAL A 24 -8.78 3.32 4.91
C VAL A 24 -8.38 4.79 5.03
N PHE A 25 -7.79 5.35 3.98
CA PHE A 25 -7.34 6.75 3.98
C PHE A 25 -8.39 7.74 3.51
N ASN A 26 -9.56 7.24 3.10
CA ASN A 26 -10.68 8.07 2.64
C ASN A 26 -10.26 9.05 1.55
N THR A 27 -9.60 8.53 0.52
CA THR A 27 -9.08 9.30 -0.62
C THR A 27 -9.61 8.73 -1.93
N GLU A 28 -9.20 9.34 -3.03
CA GLU A 28 -9.55 8.88 -4.38
C GLU A 28 -8.29 8.64 -5.19
N PHE A 29 -8.34 7.70 -6.12
CA PHE A 29 -7.24 7.46 -7.04
C PHE A 29 -6.93 8.73 -7.84
N SER A 30 -5.65 8.99 -8.08
CA SER A 30 -5.19 10.15 -8.87
C SER A 30 -5.65 10.08 -10.32
N ALA A 31 -5.85 8.86 -10.83
CA ALA A 31 -6.35 8.58 -12.16
C ALA A 31 -6.98 7.17 -12.15
N PRO A 32 -7.77 6.80 -13.16
CA PRO A 32 -8.28 5.43 -13.25
C PRO A 32 -7.16 4.40 -13.20
N ILE A 33 -7.41 3.26 -12.56
CA ILE A 33 -6.44 2.16 -12.51
C ILE A 33 -6.13 1.72 -13.95
N MET A 34 -4.84 1.71 -14.30
CA MET A 34 -4.39 1.20 -15.60
C MET A 34 -4.09 -0.28 -15.47
N ARG A 35 -4.71 -1.09 -16.33
CA ARG A 35 -4.50 -2.53 -16.32
C ARG A 35 -3.55 -2.95 -17.43
N MET A 36 -2.97 -4.13 -17.31
CA MET A 36 -2.02 -4.64 -18.30
C MET A 36 -2.65 -4.71 -19.71
N GLY A 37 -3.94 -5.07 -19.79
CA GLY A 37 -4.67 -5.13 -21.05
C GLY A 37 -4.93 -3.79 -21.71
N ASP A 38 -4.75 -2.68 -20.98
CA ASP A 38 -4.92 -1.32 -21.53
C ASP A 38 -3.67 -0.82 -22.26
N MET A 39 -2.55 -1.53 -22.10
CA MET A 39 -1.32 -1.15 -22.79
C MET A 39 -1.40 -1.43 -24.27
N PRO A 40 -0.80 -0.55 -25.13
CA PRO A 40 -0.66 -0.86 -26.54
C PRO A 40 0.15 -2.14 -26.75
N ALA A 41 -0.24 -2.96 -27.72
CA ALA A 41 0.55 -4.12 -28.10
C ALA A 41 1.92 -3.65 -28.59
N GLN A 42 2.98 -4.23 -28.02
CA GLN A 42 4.35 -3.93 -28.42
C GLN A 42 4.97 -5.13 -29.09
N GLU A 43 5.71 -4.86 -30.16
CA GLU A 43 6.44 -5.89 -30.90
C GLU A 43 7.51 -6.52 -30.01
N GLY A 44 7.59 -7.85 -29.99
CA GLY A 44 8.56 -8.58 -29.16
C GLY A 44 8.12 -8.87 -27.74
N MET A 45 6.96 -8.40 -27.31
CA MET A 45 6.40 -8.72 -26.00
C MET A 45 5.65 -10.04 -26.02
N PRO A 46 5.76 -10.88 -24.97
CA PRO A 46 4.92 -12.07 -24.85
C PRO A 46 3.45 -11.69 -24.84
N GLN A 47 2.61 -12.52 -25.43
CA GLN A 47 1.17 -12.33 -25.39
C GLN A 47 0.67 -12.58 -23.96
N LEU A 48 -0.05 -11.61 -23.39
CA LEU A 48 -0.61 -11.74 -22.06
C LEU A 48 -1.82 -12.68 -22.05
N SER A 49 -1.93 -13.48 -20.98
CA SER A 49 -3.14 -14.27 -20.74
C SER A 49 -4.30 -13.35 -20.37
N ASP A 50 -5.54 -13.87 -20.43
CA ASP A 50 -6.71 -13.11 -20.01
C ASP A 50 -6.63 -12.68 -18.53
N ALA A 51 -6.08 -13.53 -17.69
CA ALA A 51 -5.87 -13.20 -16.27
C ALA A 51 -4.86 -12.07 -16.11
N GLU A 52 -3.75 -12.11 -16.84
CA GLU A 52 -2.72 -11.06 -16.80
C GLU A 52 -3.23 -9.71 -17.32
N LYS A 53 -4.09 -9.71 -18.31
CA LYS A 53 -4.69 -8.47 -18.84
C LYS A 53 -5.50 -7.73 -17.79
N LYS A 54 -6.05 -8.43 -16.80
CA LYS A 54 -6.82 -7.83 -15.70
C LYS A 54 -5.95 -7.31 -14.59
N MET A 55 -4.68 -7.71 -14.53
CA MET A 55 -3.73 -7.26 -13.51
C MET A 55 -3.43 -5.77 -13.66
N VAL A 56 -3.00 -5.15 -12.57
CA VAL A 56 -2.72 -3.73 -12.53
C VAL A 56 -1.34 -3.46 -13.10
N MET A 57 -1.28 -2.60 -14.12
CA MET A 57 -0.02 -2.06 -14.63
C MET A 57 0.44 -0.88 -13.79
N HIS A 58 -0.50 0.01 -13.41
CA HIS A 58 -0.20 1.18 -12.59
C HIS A 58 -1.43 1.68 -11.87
N VAL A 59 -1.25 2.04 -10.62
CA VAL A 59 -2.25 2.71 -9.78
C VAL A 59 -1.53 3.72 -8.90
N ALA A 60 -2.19 4.85 -8.63
CA ALA A 60 -1.66 5.89 -7.74
C ALA A 60 -2.77 6.37 -6.82
N LEU A 61 -2.45 6.48 -5.54
CA LEU A 61 -3.39 6.87 -4.50
C LEU A 61 -2.73 7.85 -3.52
N PRO A 62 -3.27 9.08 -3.38
CA PRO A 62 -2.85 9.94 -2.29
C PRO A 62 -3.22 9.32 -0.95
N ILE A 63 -2.32 9.45 0.02
CA ILE A 63 -2.59 9.08 1.41
C ILE A 63 -2.38 10.31 2.29
N LEU A 64 -1.80 10.19 3.45
CA LEU A 64 -1.63 11.30 4.37
C LEU A 64 -0.54 12.28 3.92
N GLY A 65 -0.73 13.57 4.23
CA GLY A 65 0.31 14.58 4.08
C GLY A 65 0.76 14.86 2.65
N GLY A 66 -0.04 14.53 1.66
CA GLY A 66 0.32 14.73 0.26
C GLY A 66 1.21 13.63 -0.34
N THR A 67 1.59 12.65 0.44
CA THR A 67 2.35 11.49 -0.07
C THR A 67 1.44 10.60 -0.91
N GLN A 68 1.95 10.14 -2.04
CA GLN A 68 1.27 9.13 -2.84
C GLN A 68 1.93 7.78 -2.69
N ILE A 69 1.09 6.74 -2.62
CA ILE A 69 1.54 5.37 -2.89
C ILE A 69 1.12 5.00 -4.29
N MET A 70 1.99 4.32 -4.98
CA MET A 70 1.75 3.81 -6.33
C MET A 70 1.96 2.30 -6.31
N GLY A 71 1.49 1.61 -7.32
CA GLY A 71 1.68 0.18 -7.35
C GLY A 71 1.45 -0.46 -8.69
N THR A 72 1.88 -1.71 -8.76
CA THR A 72 1.75 -2.56 -9.93
C THR A 72 1.64 -4.02 -9.50
N ASP A 73 1.08 -4.84 -10.37
CA ASP A 73 1.22 -6.30 -10.27
C ASP A 73 2.44 -6.74 -11.07
N MET A 74 3.30 -7.53 -10.45
CA MET A 74 4.43 -8.17 -11.12
C MET A 74 3.93 -9.37 -11.91
N LEU A 75 4.46 -9.57 -13.11
CA LEU A 75 4.06 -10.68 -13.97
C LEU A 75 5.08 -11.80 -13.87
N GLU A 76 4.63 -12.97 -13.43
CA GLU A 76 5.46 -14.17 -13.36
C GLU A 76 5.93 -14.60 -14.75
N SER A 77 5.07 -14.44 -15.77
CA SER A 77 5.40 -14.75 -17.16
C SER A 77 6.57 -13.93 -17.71
N MET A 78 6.88 -12.79 -17.07
CA MET A 78 8.01 -11.93 -17.43
C MET A 78 9.21 -12.15 -16.50
N GLY A 79 9.21 -13.22 -15.73
CA GLY A 79 10.31 -13.57 -14.84
C GLY A 79 10.32 -12.83 -13.50
N HIS A 80 9.28 -12.10 -13.17
CA HIS A 80 9.20 -11.36 -11.92
C HIS A 80 8.60 -12.24 -10.82
N LYS A 81 9.24 -12.24 -9.65
CA LYS A 81 8.75 -12.94 -8.48
C LYS A 81 8.69 -11.99 -7.30
N LEU A 82 7.52 -11.88 -6.69
CA LEU A 82 7.33 -11.06 -5.51
C LEU A 82 8.03 -11.70 -4.31
N ILE A 83 8.79 -10.89 -3.59
CA ILE A 83 9.40 -11.27 -2.31
C ILE A 83 8.90 -10.29 -1.26
N VAL A 84 8.18 -10.81 -0.27
CA VAL A 84 7.71 -10.01 0.86
C VAL A 84 8.79 -10.00 1.93
N GLY A 85 9.20 -8.80 2.35
CA GLY A 85 10.24 -8.62 3.36
C GLY A 85 9.77 -7.75 4.52
N ASN A 86 10.69 -7.38 5.40
CA ASN A 86 10.40 -6.57 6.58
C ASN A 86 11.39 -5.42 6.79
N ASN A 87 12.21 -5.12 5.78
CA ASN A 87 13.25 -4.10 5.90
C ASN A 87 12.81 -2.70 5.46
N THR A 88 11.54 -2.52 5.13
CA THR A 88 10.95 -1.20 4.83
C THR A 88 9.58 -1.12 5.47
N THR A 89 9.29 0.00 6.10
CA THR A 89 8.00 0.25 6.77
C THR A 89 7.48 1.62 6.36
N ILE A 90 6.20 1.70 6.00
CA ILE A 90 5.54 2.99 5.78
C ILE A 90 5.08 3.48 7.15
N SER A 91 5.66 4.59 7.60
CA SER A 91 5.36 5.18 8.91
C SER A 91 4.30 6.25 8.76
N LEU A 92 3.19 6.07 9.46
CA LEU A 92 2.08 7.03 9.48
C LEU A 92 2.16 7.82 10.79
N GLU A 93 2.12 9.15 10.68
CA GLU A 93 1.94 10.03 11.84
C GLU A 93 0.50 10.50 11.86
N LEU A 94 -0.23 10.12 12.89
CA LEU A 94 -1.67 10.36 12.99
C LEU A 94 -1.96 11.42 14.05
N ASP A 95 -3.11 12.06 13.94
CA ASP A 95 -3.45 13.19 14.81
C ASP A 95 -4.06 12.76 16.14
N SER A 96 -4.59 11.53 16.23
CA SER A 96 -5.23 11.02 17.44
C SER A 96 -5.04 9.51 17.59
N LYS A 97 -5.15 9.04 18.85
CA LYS A 97 -5.13 7.61 19.14
C LYS A 97 -6.30 6.88 18.50
N GLU A 98 -7.46 7.51 18.46
CA GLU A 98 -8.67 6.95 17.85
C GLU A 98 -8.46 6.69 16.36
N GLU A 99 -7.82 7.62 15.66
CA GLU A 99 -7.50 7.45 14.24
C GLU A 99 -6.46 6.36 14.03
N ALA A 100 -5.44 6.31 14.88
CA ALA A 100 -4.42 5.26 14.83
C ALA A 100 -5.05 3.88 15.00
N ASP A 101 -5.95 3.72 15.98
CA ASP A 101 -6.65 2.46 16.20
C ASP A 101 -7.53 2.08 15.02
N ARG A 102 -8.25 3.04 14.44
CA ARG A 102 -9.11 2.80 13.29
C ARG A 102 -8.32 2.29 12.09
N ILE A 103 -7.24 2.97 11.76
CA ILE A 103 -6.40 2.62 10.62
C ILE A 103 -5.71 1.28 10.86
N TYR A 104 -5.16 1.08 12.06
CA TYR A 104 -4.55 -0.18 12.44
C TYR A 104 -5.54 -1.35 12.30
N ASN A 105 -6.73 -1.22 12.86
CA ASN A 105 -7.72 -2.30 12.82
C ASN A 105 -8.09 -2.67 11.38
N ALA A 106 -8.17 -1.70 10.49
CA ALA A 106 -8.48 -1.94 9.08
C ALA A 106 -7.32 -2.63 8.34
N LEU A 107 -6.08 -2.18 8.56
CA LEU A 107 -4.90 -2.72 7.86
C LEU A 107 -4.41 -4.04 8.46
N ALA A 108 -4.55 -4.23 9.76
CA ALA A 108 -4.07 -5.44 10.44
C ALA A 108 -4.94 -6.67 10.19
N GLN A 109 -6.15 -6.49 9.67
CA GLN A 109 -7.07 -7.60 9.45
C GLN A 109 -6.49 -8.59 8.43
N GLY A 110 -6.30 -9.84 8.86
CA GLY A 110 -5.66 -10.87 8.04
C GLY A 110 -4.15 -10.71 7.90
N GLY A 111 -3.56 -9.73 8.57
CA GLY A 111 -2.13 -9.49 8.56
C GLY A 111 -1.36 -10.33 9.58
N THR A 112 -0.05 -10.12 9.60
CA THR A 112 0.90 -10.80 10.52
C THR A 112 1.83 -9.78 11.14
N ASP A 113 2.67 -10.23 12.09
CA ASP A 113 3.63 -9.36 12.78
C ASP A 113 2.95 -8.10 13.35
N CYS A 114 1.75 -8.29 13.90
CA CYS A 114 0.94 -7.19 14.37
C CYS A 114 1.20 -6.91 15.84
N VAL A 115 1.51 -5.63 16.13
CA VAL A 115 1.56 -5.09 17.49
C VAL A 115 0.55 -3.95 17.53
N ALA A 116 -0.54 -4.14 18.27
CA ALA A 116 -1.58 -3.12 18.37
C ALA A 116 -1.02 -1.82 18.96
N PRO A 117 -1.52 -0.66 18.50
CA PRO A 117 -1.06 0.61 19.05
C PRO A 117 -1.21 0.66 20.58
N HIS A 118 -0.17 1.11 21.25
CA HIS A 118 -0.13 1.22 22.70
C HIS A 118 0.81 2.34 23.12
N ASP A 119 0.72 2.74 24.37
CA ASP A 119 1.54 3.84 24.90
C ASP A 119 2.99 3.40 25.05
N GLU A 120 3.89 4.21 24.51
CA GLU A 120 5.33 4.13 24.67
C GLU A 120 5.86 5.49 25.14
N PHE A 121 7.14 5.56 25.55
CA PHE A 121 7.67 6.81 26.08
C PHE A 121 7.68 7.96 25.05
N TRP A 122 7.75 7.66 23.76
CA TRP A 122 7.75 8.67 22.69
C TRP A 122 6.36 9.01 22.16
N GLY A 123 5.36 8.20 22.48
CA GLY A 123 3.99 8.38 21.98
C GLY A 123 3.22 7.09 21.91
N TYR A 124 2.16 7.09 21.11
CA TYR A 124 1.31 5.94 20.86
C TYR A 124 1.78 5.25 19.58
N TRP A 125 2.06 3.94 19.63
CA TRP A 125 2.78 3.26 18.55
C TRP A 125 2.28 1.84 18.34
N GLY A 126 2.23 1.42 17.07
CA GLY A 126 1.96 0.05 16.66
C GLY A 126 2.51 -0.23 15.28
N VAL A 127 2.51 -1.49 14.87
CA VAL A 127 2.96 -1.95 13.54
C VAL A 127 2.10 -3.11 13.07
N CYS A 128 2.03 -3.33 11.76
CA CYS A 128 1.54 -4.58 11.19
C CYS A 128 2.13 -4.80 9.80
N LEU A 129 2.22 -6.06 9.41
CA LEU A 129 2.38 -6.46 8.01
C LEU A 129 0.98 -6.80 7.51
N ASP A 130 0.44 -6.05 6.56
CA ASP A 130 -0.92 -6.27 6.11
C ASP A 130 -1.04 -7.58 5.30
N ARG A 131 -2.26 -8.01 5.01
CA ARG A 131 -2.47 -9.28 4.28
C ARG A 131 -1.97 -9.25 2.83
N PHE A 132 -1.60 -8.08 2.33
CA PHE A 132 -1.05 -7.91 0.99
C PHE A 132 0.47 -7.84 0.98
N GLY A 133 1.12 -7.89 2.16
CA GLY A 133 2.57 -7.89 2.28
C GLY A 133 3.20 -6.51 2.45
N ILE A 134 2.42 -5.48 2.74
CA ILE A 134 2.91 -4.12 2.99
C ILE A 134 3.00 -3.89 4.50
N ARG A 135 4.14 -3.34 4.94
CA ARG A 135 4.40 -3.09 6.35
C ARG A 135 4.09 -1.65 6.72
N TRP A 136 3.28 -1.48 7.76
CA TRP A 136 2.80 -0.19 8.24
C TRP A 136 3.21 0.03 9.69
N MET A 137 3.51 1.29 10.04
CA MET A 137 3.75 1.73 11.41
C MET A 137 2.77 2.86 11.72
N PHE A 138 2.24 2.84 12.93
CA PHE A 138 1.21 3.79 13.37
C PHE A 138 1.78 4.58 14.53
N ASN A 139 1.85 5.91 14.39
CA ASN A 139 2.42 6.80 15.42
C ASN A 139 1.48 7.96 15.72
N VAL A 140 1.32 8.23 17.01
CA VAL A 140 0.77 9.49 17.49
C VAL A 140 1.81 10.06 18.47
N LEU A 141 2.50 11.11 18.07
CA LEU A 141 3.60 11.68 18.85
C LEU A 141 3.07 12.39 20.11
N ASN A 142 3.84 12.35 21.19
CA ASN A 142 3.47 12.99 22.46
C ASN A 142 3.13 14.48 22.31
N SER A 143 3.82 15.18 21.40
CA SER A 143 3.55 16.59 21.12
C SER A 143 2.15 16.86 20.58
N ARG A 144 1.49 15.83 20.02
CA ARG A 144 0.13 15.91 19.48
C ARG A 144 -0.92 15.39 20.48
N ASN A 145 -0.46 14.70 21.52
CA ASN A 145 -1.32 14.19 22.59
C ASN A 145 -1.47 15.19 23.76
N ALA A 146 -0.70 16.23 23.72
CA ALA A 146 -0.70 17.24 24.78
C ALA A 146 -1.89 18.19 24.67
#